data_de6881d23f2da7bc4a4488d098aad839
#
_entry.id   de6881d23f2da7bc4a4488d098aad839
#
_cell.length_a   1.000
_cell.length_b   1.000
_cell.length_c   1.000
_cell.angle_alpha   90.00
_cell.angle_beta   90.00
_cell.angle_gamma   90.00
#
_symmetry.space_group_name_H-M   'P 1'
#
loop_
_entity.id
_entity.type
_entity.pdbx_description
1 polymer ?
#
loop_
_entity_poly.entity_id
_entity_poly.type
_entity_poly.pdbx_seq_one_letter_code
_entity_poly.pdbx_strand_id
1 'polypeptide(L)'
;TELGKKMSSIMSKGELVPDEVVIEMIAAKIDNTKDCSGFLFDGFPRTVAQTSALEKMLNERNMKIDSMLVLDVEHDELVRRLIARAELSGRPDDKDPAVIENRIDVYRDKTEPIINYCRERGIYQPVDGMGTIEDIFARLSGYIKKLI
;
A
#
# COMPACT_ATOMS: atom_id res chain seq x y z
N THR A 1 6.25 1.64 22.37
CA THR A 1 4.97 2.32 22.65
C THR A 1 3.92 1.32 23.10
N GLU A 2 2.94 1.73 23.88
CA GLU A 2 1.79 0.91 24.32
C GLU A 2 1.06 0.30 23.12
N LEU A 3 0.84 1.10 22.08
CA LEU A 3 0.23 0.68 20.83
C LEU A 3 1.06 -0.41 20.12
N GLY A 4 2.38 -0.26 20.08
CA GLY A 4 3.29 -1.27 19.49
C GLY A 4 3.24 -2.60 20.23
N LYS A 5 3.12 -2.60 21.56
CA LYS A 5 2.95 -3.83 22.37
C LYS A 5 1.62 -4.52 22.09
N LYS A 6 0.53 -3.74 21.98
CA LYS A 6 -0.80 -4.25 21.65
C LYS A 6 -0.80 -4.92 20.27
N MET A 7 -0.17 -4.30 19.27
CA MET A 7 -0.05 -4.86 17.94
C MET A 7 0.80 -6.13 17.89
N SER A 8 1.96 -6.13 18.56
CA SER A 8 2.81 -7.31 18.67
C SER A 8 2.06 -8.50 19.28
N SER A 9 1.22 -8.25 20.27
CA SER A 9 0.37 -9.27 20.89
C SER A 9 -0.71 -9.82 19.96
N ILE A 10 -1.32 -8.99 19.11
CA ILE A 10 -2.30 -9.41 18.09
C ILE A 10 -1.61 -10.22 17.00
N MET A 11 -0.50 -9.72 16.48
CA MET A 11 0.27 -10.38 15.41
C MET A 11 0.87 -11.72 15.86
N SER A 12 1.32 -11.82 17.11
CA SER A 12 1.86 -13.07 17.68
C SER A 12 0.83 -14.20 17.79
N LYS A 13 -0.47 -13.85 17.80
CA LYS A 13 -1.59 -14.80 17.78
C LYS A 13 -2.04 -15.15 16.37
N GLY A 14 -1.39 -14.61 15.33
CA GLY A 14 -1.81 -14.78 13.94
C GLY A 14 -3.10 -14.03 13.58
N GLU A 15 -3.57 -13.12 14.43
CA GLU A 15 -4.77 -12.31 14.20
C GLU A 15 -4.43 -11.11 13.31
N LEU A 16 -5.41 -10.65 12.51
CA LEU A 16 -5.28 -9.42 11.74
C LEU A 16 -5.43 -8.22 12.66
N VAL A 17 -4.57 -7.23 12.45
CA VAL A 17 -4.69 -5.95 13.14
C VAL A 17 -5.96 -5.26 12.67
N PRO A 18 -6.85 -4.81 13.57
CA PRO A 18 -8.04 -4.05 13.19
C PRO A 18 -7.70 -2.77 12.41
N ASP A 19 -8.52 -2.45 11.42
CA ASP A 19 -8.30 -1.29 10.53
C ASP A 19 -8.20 0.02 11.33
N GLU A 20 -8.99 0.16 12.39
CA GLU A 20 -8.98 1.33 13.28
C GLU A 20 -7.61 1.54 13.92
N VAL A 21 -6.95 0.46 14.36
CA VAL A 21 -5.62 0.55 14.98
C VAL A 21 -4.57 0.98 13.95
N VAL A 22 -4.67 0.51 12.70
CA VAL A 22 -3.77 0.94 11.62
C VAL A 22 -3.98 2.44 11.33
N ILE A 23 -5.22 2.89 11.24
CA ILE A 23 -5.56 4.31 11.03
C ILE A 23 -5.02 5.18 12.16
N GLU A 24 -5.22 4.78 13.43
CA GLU A 24 -4.68 5.50 14.59
C GLU A 24 -3.15 5.64 14.55
N MET A 25 -2.45 4.57 14.13
CA MET A 25 -1.00 4.61 13.98
C MET A 25 -0.55 5.57 12.89
N ILE A 26 -1.23 5.56 11.75
CA ILE A 26 -0.95 6.47 10.63
C ILE A 26 -1.22 7.91 11.07
N ALA A 27 -2.35 8.16 11.73
CA ALA A 27 -2.70 9.47 12.28
C ALA A 27 -1.61 10.00 13.23
N ALA A 28 -1.21 9.18 14.20
CA ALA A 28 -0.14 9.52 15.14
C ALA A 28 1.20 9.78 14.44
N LYS A 29 1.52 9.03 13.36
CA LYS A 29 2.72 9.26 12.56
C LYS A 29 2.67 10.58 11.82
N ILE A 30 1.54 10.92 11.22
CA ILE A 30 1.31 12.20 10.53
C ILE A 30 1.44 13.36 11.52
N ASP A 31 0.74 13.28 12.65
CA ASP A 31 0.71 14.35 13.67
C ASP A 31 2.10 14.62 14.28
N ASN A 32 2.95 13.59 14.35
CA ASN A 32 4.31 13.69 14.88
C ASN A 32 5.38 13.98 13.81
N THR A 33 5.03 14.03 12.53
CA THR A 33 5.98 14.33 11.45
C THR A 33 5.81 15.80 11.05
N LYS A 34 6.85 16.58 11.26
CA LYS A 34 6.91 18.01 10.91
C LYS A 34 7.86 18.19 9.73
N ASP A 35 7.73 19.32 9.07
CA ASP A 35 8.66 19.76 8.01
C ASP A 35 8.73 18.78 6.81
N CYS A 36 7.57 18.22 6.40
CA CYS A 36 7.44 17.41 5.20
C CYS A 36 6.41 18.00 4.23
N SER A 37 6.65 17.82 2.93
CA SER A 37 5.75 18.29 1.86
C SER A 37 4.53 17.38 1.66
N GLY A 38 4.54 16.17 2.24
CA GLY A 38 3.46 15.19 2.11
C GLY A 38 3.87 13.82 2.60
N PHE A 39 2.99 12.84 2.38
CA PHE A 39 3.17 11.47 2.80
C PHE A 39 2.98 10.50 1.63
N LEU A 40 3.80 9.49 1.57
CA LEU A 40 3.65 8.35 0.68
C LEU A 40 3.25 7.12 1.51
N PHE A 41 2.09 6.54 1.19
CA PHE A 41 1.61 5.32 1.83
C PHE A 41 1.97 4.13 0.95
N ASP A 42 2.69 3.17 1.51
CA ASP A 42 3.05 1.91 0.85
C ASP A 42 2.47 0.72 1.61
N GLY A 43 1.77 -0.17 0.88
CA GLY A 43 1.10 -1.33 1.47
C GLY A 43 -0.17 -1.04 2.27
N PHE A 44 -0.66 0.18 2.25
CA PHE A 44 -1.91 0.64 2.84
C PHE A 44 -2.42 1.88 2.07
N PRO A 45 -3.75 2.03 1.84
CA PRO A 45 -4.85 1.10 2.15
C PRO A 45 -4.87 -0.13 1.22
N ARG A 46 -5.53 -1.22 1.66
CA ARG A 46 -5.72 -2.46 0.90
C ARG A 46 -7.17 -2.84 0.69
N THR A 47 -8.11 -2.07 1.20
CA THR A 47 -9.55 -2.23 0.99
C THR A 47 -10.23 -0.88 0.80
N VAL A 48 -11.41 -0.87 0.19
CA VAL A 48 -12.22 0.35 0.03
C VAL A 48 -12.57 0.95 1.40
N ALA A 49 -12.86 0.10 2.39
CA ALA A 49 -13.16 0.55 3.75
C ALA A 49 -11.96 1.29 4.38
N GLN A 50 -10.75 0.73 4.25
CA GLN A 50 -9.52 1.38 4.71
C GLN A 50 -9.27 2.70 3.97
N THR A 51 -9.55 2.75 2.66
CA THR A 51 -9.39 3.99 1.87
C THR A 51 -10.31 5.08 2.36
N SER A 52 -11.60 4.75 2.59
CA SER A 52 -12.58 5.69 3.12
C SER A 52 -12.21 6.18 4.53
N ALA A 53 -11.73 5.29 5.40
CA ALA A 53 -11.27 5.65 6.74
C ALA A 53 -10.03 6.55 6.70
N LEU A 54 -9.08 6.28 5.78
CA LEU A 54 -7.91 7.12 5.55
C LEU A 54 -8.32 8.51 5.06
N GLU A 55 -9.22 8.59 4.06
CA GLU A 55 -9.72 9.89 3.57
C GLU A 55 -10.36 10.72 4.68
N LYS A 56 -11.21 10.10 5.50
CA LYS A 56 -11.84 10.77 6.64
C LYS A 56 -10.80 11.33 7.60
N MET A 57 -9.84 10.50 8.01
CA MET A 57 -8.77 10.87 8.94
C MET A 57 -7.90 12.01 8.38
N LEU A 58 -7.59 12.00 7.08
CA LEU A 58 -6.82 13.06 6.41
C LEU A 58 -7.63 14.35 6.32
N ASN A 59 -8.93 14.29 5.97
CA ASN A 59 -9.81 15.44 5.89
C ASN A 59 -9.93 16.18 7.25
N GLU A 60 -9.96 15.45 8.36
CA GLU A 60 -9.94 16.03 9.72
C GLU A 60 -8.66 16.85 10.00
N ARG A 61 -7.61 16.66 9.19
CA ARG A 61 -6.31 17.34 9.25
C ARG A 61 -6.09 18.35 8.12
N ASN A 62 -7.14 18.68 7.38
CA ASN A 62 -7.08 19.52 6.17
C ASN A 62 -6.11 18.95 5.11
N MET A 63 -5.98 17.63 5.04
CA MET A 63 -5.20 16.88 4.07
C MET A 63 -6.12 16.07 3.18
N LYS A 64 -5.62 15.63 2.03
CA LYS A 64 -6.34 14.77 1.09
C LYS A 64 -5.42 13.74 0.46
N ILE A 65 -5.98 12.74 -0.18
CA ILE A 65 -5.24 11.86 -1.09
C ILE A 65 -5.16 12.57 -2.45
N ASP A 66 -3.98 12.95 -2.87
CA ASP A 66 -3.76 13.63 -4.15
C ASP A 66 -3.72 12.66 -5.32
N SER A 67 -3.16 11.47 -5.12
CA SER A 67 -3.08 10.45 -6.16
C SER A 67 -2.90 9.05 -5.58
N MET A 68 -3.45 8.06 -6.28
CA MET A 68 -3.17 6.64 -6.12
C MET A 68 -2.35 6.16 -7.32
N LEU A 69 -1.07 5.89 -7.10
CA LEU A 69 -0.18 5.34 -8.11
C LEU A 69 -0.30 3.81 -8.11
N VAL A 70 -0.69 3.23 -9.23
CA VAL A 70 -0.84 1.78 -9.37
C VAL A 70 0.15 1.28 -10.42
N LEU A 71 1.08 0.43 -9.99
CA LEU A 71 1.99 -0.25 -10.89
C LEU A 71 1.25 -1.32 -11.67
N ASP A 72 1.18 -1.17 -12.97
CA ASP A 72 0.63 -2.16 -13.90
C ASP A 72 1.75 -3.14 -14.29
N VAL A 73 1.62 -4.39 -13.86
CA VAL A 73 2.63 -5.44 -14.04
C VAL A 73 1.93 -6.69 -14.56
N GLU A 74 2.48 -7.28 -15.59
CA GLU A 74 1.99 -8.56 -16.13
C GLU A 74 2.09 -9.67 -15.05
N HIS A 75 1.12 -10.58 -15.05
CA HIS A 75 1.00 -11.65 -14.05
C HIS A 75 2.29 -12.48 -13.89
N ASP A 76 2.85 -12.96 -14.99
CA ASP A 76 4.04 -13.80 -14.95
C ASP A 76 5.27 -13.05 -14.40
N GLU A 77 5.40 -11.79 -14.74
CA GLU A 77 6.45 -10.93 -14.22
C GLU A 77 6.25 -10.65 -12.73
N LEU A 78 5.01 -10.46 -12.28
CA LEU A 78 4.68 -10.30 -10.86
C LEU A 78 5.09 -11.55 -10.06
N VAL A 79 4.70 -12.74 -10.52
CA VAL A 79 5.08 -14.02 -9.89
C VAL A 79 6.61 -14.18 -9.85
N ARG A 80 7.28 -13.91 -10.97
CA ARG A 80 8.74 -13.95 -11.05
C ARG A 80 9.42 -13.05 -10.01
N ARG A 81 8.93 -11.81 -9.87
CA ARG A 81 9.46 -10.84 -8.89
C ARG A 81 9.20 -11.28 -7.45
N LEU A 82 8.06 -11.86 -7.16
CA LEU A 82 7.73 -12.36 -5.81
C LEU A 82 8.67 -13.51 -5.42
N ILE A 83 8.92 -14.46 -6.33
CA ILE A 83 9.87 -15.57 -6.12
C ILE A 83 11.29 -15.03 -5.90
N ALA A 84 11.78 -14.13 -6.76
CA ALA A 84 13.10 -13.54 -6.63
C ALA A 84 13.26 -12.77 -5.29
N ARG A 85 12.21 -12.09 -4.84
CA ARG A 85 12.20 -11.42 -3.53
C ARG A 85 12.33 -12.41 -2.38
N ALA A 86 11.68 -13.58 -2.48
CA ALA A 86 11.77 -14.62 -1.46
C ALA A 86 13.21 -15.14 -1.28
N GLU A 87 13.93 -15.30 -2.38
CA GLU A 87 15.32 -15.74 -2.36
C GLU A 87 16.23 -14.72 -1.66
N LEU A 88 16.01 -13.44 -1.92
CA LEU A 88 16.83 -12.34 -1.36
C LEU A 88 16.47 -12.00 0.09
N SER A 89 15.18 -11.95 0.41
CA SER A 89 14.68 -11.46 1.71
C SER A 89 14.40 -12.56 2.73
N GLY A 90 14.40 -13.83 2.30
CA GLY A 90 14.07 -14.98 3.14
C GLY A 90 12.62 -15.03 3.61
N ARG A 91 11.72 -14.23 3.02
CA ARG A 91 10.29 -14.20 3.39
C ARG A 91 9.63 -15.55 3.11
N PRO A 92 9.07 -16.21 4.14
CA PRO A 92 8.47 -17.54 3.96
C PRO A 92 7.19 -17.51 3.11
N ASP A 93 6.47 -16.39 3.11
CA ASP A 93 5.21 -16.16 2.40
C ASP A 93 5.37 -15.97 0.87
N ASP A 94 6.59 -15.82 0.38
CA ASP A 94 6.90 -15.70 -1.05
C ASP A 94 7.59 -16.96 -1.61
N LYS A 95 7.76 -18.03 -0.81
CA LYS A 95 8.46 -19.28 -1.23
C LYS A 95 7.55 -20.32 -1.85
N ASP A 96 6.27 -20.34 -1.47
CA ASP A 96 5.31 -21.30 -1.95
C ASP A 96 4.45 -20.68 -3.07
N PRO A 97 4.49 -21.25 -4.29
CA PRO A 97 3.65 -20.76 -5.40
C PRO A 97 2.16 -20.68 -5.06
N ALA A 98 1.62 -21.63 -4.26
CA ALA A 98 0.23 -21.60 -3.85
C ALA A 98 -0.08 -20.38 -2.95
N VAL A 99 0.85 -20.00 -2.10
CA VAL A 99 0.73 -18.79 -1.26
C VAL A 99 0.81 -17.54 -2.11
N ILE A 100 1.68 -17.51 -3.12
CA ILE A 100 1.80 -16.40 -4.08
C ILE A 100 0.48 -16.20 -4.82
N GLU A 101 -0.10 -17.27 -5.40
CA GLU A 101 -1.38 -17.20 -6.12
C GLU A 101 -2.51 -16.73 -5.19
N ASN A 102 -2.61 -17.28 -3.99
CA ASN A 102 -3.60 -16.83 -3.01
C ASN A 102 -3.47 -15.33 -2.69
N ARG A 103 -2.24 -14.79 -2.62
CA ARG A 103 -2.01 -13.35 -2.40
C ARG A 103 -2.46 -12.50 -3.58
N ILE A 104 -2.26 -13.00 -4.81
CA ILE A 104 -2.72 -12.33 -6.02
C ILE A 104 -4.26 -12.32 -6.04
N ASP A 105 -4.90 -13.43 -5.69
CA ASP A 105 -6.36 -13.50 -5.61
C ASP A 105 -6.93 -12.56 -4.53
N VAL A 106 -6.33 -12.55 -3.34
CA VAL A 106 -6.70 -11.59 -2.28
C VAL A 106 -6.52 -10.13 -2.74
N TYR A 107 -5.48 -9.84 -3.51
CA TYR A 107 -5.30 -8.51 -4.10
C TYR A 107 -6.44 -8.18 -5.07
N ARG A 108 -6.77 -9.08 -5.99
CA ARG A 108 -7.87 -8.89 -6.94
C ARG A 108 -9.20 -8.66 -6.24
N ASP A 109 -9.51 -9.48 -5.25
CA ASP A 109 -10.80 -9.44 -4.56
C ASP A 109 -10.97 -8.22 -3.65
N LYS A 110 -9.91 -7.81 -2.96
CA LYS A 110 -9.99 -6.80 -1.89
C LYS A 110 -9.34 -5.47 -2.24
N THR A 111 -8.26 -5.48 -3.01
CA THR A 111 -7.46 -4.28 -3.26
C THR A 111 -7.77 -3.67 -4.64
N GLU A 112 -7.96 -4.48 -5.66
CA GLU A 112 -8.33 -3.98 -7.00
C GLU A 112 -9.60 -3.12 -7.01
N PRO A 113 -10.65 -3.40 -6.19
CA PRO A 113 -11.82 -2.51 -6.08
C PRO A 113 -11.49 -1.07 -5.69
N ILE A 114 -10.36 -0.81 -5.02
CA ILE A 114 -9.90 0.54 -4.69
C ILE A 114 -9.60 1.33 -5.99
N ILE A 115 -9.18 0.67 -7.04
CA ILE A 115 -8.91 1.30 -8.35
C ILE A 115 -10.15 2.03 -8.87
N ASN A 116 -11.31 1.36 -8.85
CA ASN A 116 -12.58 1.97 -9.27
C ASN A 116 -12.97 3.12 -8.33
N TYR A 117 -12.83 2.92 -7.03
CA TYR A 117 -13.08 3.95 -6.02
C TYR A 117 -12.23 5.22 -6.26
N CYS A 118 -10.95 5.07 -6.57
CA CYS A 118 -10.04 6.18 -6.86
C CYS A 118 -10.25 6.77 -8.25
N ARG A 119 -10.65 5.94 -9.23
CA ARG A 119 -10.97 6.40 -10.59
C ARG A 119 -12.18 7.32 -10.61
N GLU A 120 -13.24 6.99 -9.87
CA GLU A 120 -14.43 7.84 -9.72
C GLU A 120 -14.11 9.21 -9.07
N ARG A 121 -13.03 9.28 -8.29
CA ARG A 121 -12.55 10.51 -7.64
C ARG A 121 -11.49 11.27 -8.43
N GLY A 122 -11.08 10.74 -9.58
CA GLY A 122 -10.07 11.36 -10.44
C GLY A 122 -8.65 11.35 -9.85
N ILE A 123 -8.37 10.49 -8.86
CA ILE A 123 -7.06 10.35 -8.22
C ILE A 123 -6.29 9.10 -8.63
N TYR A 124 -6.86 8.26 -9.51
CA TYR A 124 -6.21 7.06 -10.03
C TYR A 124 -5.18 7.40 -11.09
N GLN A 125 -3.95 6.93 -10.92
CA GLN A 125 -2.87 7.09 -11.88
C GLN A 125 -2.18 5.74 -12.12
N PRO A 126 -2.41 5.10 -13.27
CA PRO A 126 -1.66 3.91 -13.66
C PRO A 126 -0.22 4.28 -14.04
N VAL A 127 0.71 3.44 -13.65
CA VAL A 127 2.13 3.57 -13.96
C VAL A 127 2.61 2.23 -14.51
N ASP A 128 3.24 2.23 -15.67
CA ASP A 128 3.86 1.03 -16.22
C ASP A 128 4.91 0.50 -15.24
N GLY A 129 4.64 -0.70 -14.70
CA GLY A 129 5.48 -1.40 -13.75
C GLY A 129 6.48 -2.38 -14.38
N MET A 130 6.58 -2.39 -15.74
CA MET A 130 7.54 -3.23 -16.44
C MET A 130 8.90 -2.53 -16.59
N GLY A 131 9.96 -3.32 -16.74
CA GLY A 131 11.34 -2.84 -16.85
C GLY A 131 12.16 -2.97 -15.58
N THR A 132 13.24 -2.23 -15.49
CA THR A 132 14.16 -2.24 -14.34
C THR A 132 13.61 -1.44 -13.16
N ILE A 133 14.21 -1.60 -11.98
CA ILE A 133 13.87 -0.82 -10.79
C ILE A 133 14.07 0.68 -11.08
N GLU A 134 15.15 1.03 -11.78
CA GLU A 134 15.50 2.40 -12.16
C GLU A 134 14.46 3.02 -13.10
N ASP A 135 13.96 2.23 -14.07
CA ASP A 135 12.91 2.69 -15.00
C ASP A 135 11.61 3.00 -14.25
N ILE A 136 11.20 2.08 -13.37
CA ILE A 136 9.99 2.23 -12.57
C ILE A 136 10.13 3.41 -11.61
N PHE A 137 11.27 3.54 -10.95
CA PHE A 137 11.57 4.66 -10.06
C PHE A 137 11.52 6.00 -10.79
N ALA A 138 12.07 6.08 -12.00
CA ALA A 138 12.03 7.29 -12.82
C ALA A 138 10.59 7.69 -13.19
N ARG A 139 9.74 6.70 -13.57
CA ARG A 139 8.32 6.93 -13.88
C ARG A 139 7.56 7.43 -12.64
N LEU A 140 7.67 6.73 -11.50
CA LEU A 140 7.04 7.13 -10.24
C LEU A 140 7.47 8.53 -9.80
N SER A 141 8.78 8.80 -9.82
CA SER A 141 9.33 10.10 -9.47
C SER A 141 8.82 11.22 -10.39
N GLY A 142 8.65 10.92 -11.70
CA GLY A 142 8.08 11.85 -12.66
C GLY A 142 6.62 12.21 -12.38
N TYR A 143 5.82 11.28 -11.87
CA TYR A 143 4.45 11.56 -11.44
C TYR A 143 4.41 12.34 -10.12
N ILE A 144 5.17 11.94 -9.13
CA ILE A 144 5.21 12.60 -7.81
C ILE A 144 5.65 14.06 -7.95
N LYS A 145 6.66 14.35 -8.77
CA LYS A 145 7.13 15.72 -9.02
C LYS A 145 6.08 16.66 -9.64
N LYS A 146 5.01 16.11 -10.22
CA LYS A 146 3.90 16.92 -10.76
C LYS A 146 2.83 17.23 -9.71
N LEU A 147 2.88 16.56 -8.56
CA LEU A 147 1.92 16.72 -7.47
C LEU A 147 2.40 17.72 -6.41
N ILE A 148 3.73 17.96 -6.40
CA ILE A 148 4.40 18.92 -5.51
C ILE A 148 4.84 20.15 -6.31
#